data_d8dcef5b8de91098e054f2bd822876e7
#
_entry.id   d8dcef5b8de91098e054f2bd822876e7
#
_cell.length_a   1.000
_cell.length_b   1.000
_cell.length_c   1.000
_cell.angle_alpha   90.00
_cell.angle_beta   90.00
_cell.angle_gamma   90.00
#
_symmetry.space_group_name_H-M   'P 1'
#
loop_
_entity.id
_entity.type
_entity.pdbx_description
1 polymer ?
#
loop_
_entity_poly.entity_id
_entity_poly.type
_entity_poly.pdbx_seq_one_letter_code
_entity_poly.pdbx_strand_id
1 'polypeptide(L)'
;MLLGFSRYVSTLRQEPVVRTLLPIAIPEREEGAPPSADYIYEPGPEEVLDQLLPRYIETQVYEAVLENQASFYSAQMVAMQNATNAAGDIIESLTLTANKVRQATITAELLEIVGGAAAQQETSR
;
A
#
# COMPACT_ATOMS: atom_id res chain seq x y z
N MET A 1 9.71 27.71 -4.93
CA MET A 1 8.63 26.78 -5.30
C MET A 1 8.87 25.47 -4.60
N LEU A 2 7.86 24.94 -3.90
CA LEU A 2 7.98 23.69 -3.15
C LEU A 2 7.13 22.61 -3.82
N LEU A 3 7.62 21.38 -3.82
CA LEU A 3 6.96 20.20 -4.36
C LEU A 3 6.75 19.19 -3.21
N GLY A 4 5.48 18.91 -2.87
CA GLY A 4 5.13 17.92 -1.87
C GLY A 4 4.60 16.65 -2.52
N PHE A 5 5.15 15.49 -2.16
CA PHE A 5 4.74 14.20 -2.70
C PHE A 5 5.07 13.08 -1.72
N SER A 6 4.53 11.90 -1.98
CA SER A 6 4.86 10.69 -1.22
C SER A 6 5.96 9.92 -1.94
N ARG A 7 7.15 9.88 -1.32
CA ARG A 7 8.30 9.15 -1.83
C ARG A 7 8.14 7.66 -1.56
N TYR A 8 8.37 6.87 -2.58
CA TYR A 8 8.38 5.42 -2.48
C TYR A 8 9.72 4.92 -1.91
N VAL A 9 9.69 4.33 -0.71
CA VAL A 9 10.88 3.71 -0.10
C VAL A 9 10.82 2.19 -0.22
N SER A 10 9.65 1.62 0.07
CA SER A 10 9.37 0.20 -0.09
C SER A 10 7.87 -0.03 -0.19
N THR A 11 7.45 -1.25 -0.51
CA THR A 11 6.04 -1.64 -0.58
C THR A 11 5.26 -1.35 0.71
N LEU A 12 5.93 -1.43 1.84
CA LEU A 12 5.33 -1.20 3.16
C LEU A 12 5.59 0.19 3.72
N ARG A 13 6.50 0.95 3.12
CA ARG A 13 6.93 2.25 3.65
C ARG A 13 6.93 3.30 2.57
N GLN A 14 6.09 4.31 2.75
CA GLN A 14 6.03 5.52 1.95
C GLN A 14 6.26 6.70 2.89
N GLU A 15 7.00 7.70 2.43
CA GLU A 15 7.34 8.88 3.23
C GLU A 15 6.85 10.16 2.56
N PRO A 16 6.06 10.99 3.27
CA PRO A 16 5.74 12.32 2.76
C PRO A 16 7.00 13.19 2.76
N VAL A 17 7.34 13.74 1.61
CA VAL A 17 8.52 14.58 1.42
C VAL A 17 8.11 15.91 0.81
N VAL A 18 8.75 16.98 1.26
CA VAL A 18 8.68 18.32 0.64
C VAL A 18 10.05 18.66 0.12
N ARG A 19 10.16 18.82 -1.20
CA ARG A 19 11.40 19.17 -1.90
C ARG A 19 11.30 20.61 -2.41
N THR A 20 12.37 21.38 -2.23
CA THR A 20 12.48 22.71 -2.84
C THR A 20 12.87 22.55 -4.30
N LEU A 21 11.98 22.99 -5.20
CA LEU A 21 12.20 22.93 -6.63
C LEU A 21 12.91 24.19 -7.13
N LEU A 22 12.53 25.35 -6.58
CA LEU A 22 13.13 26.64 -6.87
C LEU A 22 13.28 27.45 -5.57
N PRO A 23 14.41 28.15 -5.34
CA PRO A 23 15.61 28.20 -6.19
C PRO A 23 16.34 26.85 -6.23
N ILE A 24 17.06 26.61 -7.33
CA ILE A 24 17.90 25.42 -7.46
C ILE A 24 19.10 25.60 -6.52
N ALA A 25 19.24 24.70 -5.54
CA ALA A 25 20.40 24.72 -4.66
C ALA A 25 21.62 24.24 -5.46
N ILE A 26 22.59 25.11 -5.58
CA ILE A 26 23.90 24.75 -6.12
C ILE A 26 24.67 24.08 -4.98
N PRO A 27 25.08 22.81 -5.11
CA PRO A 27 25.86 22.15 -4.07
C PRO A 27 27.15 22.91 -3.84
N GLU A 28 27.42 23.26 -2.58
CA GLU A 28 28.71 23.82 -2.20
C GLU A 28 29.81 22.80 -2.55
N ARG A 29 30.85 23.30 -3.24
CA ARG A 29 31.96 22.44 -3.63
C ARG A 29 32.71 22.03 -2.36
N GLU A 30 32.86 20.74 -2.13
CA GLU A 30 33.68 20.24 -1.02
C GLU A 30 35.12 20.76 -1.17
N GLU A 31 35.68 21.34 -0.10
CA GLU A 31 37.10 21.75 -0.07
C GLU A 31 37.98 20.50 -0.27
N GLY A 32 38.68 20.45 -1.40
CA GLY A 32 39.54 19.33 -1.78
C GLY A 32 39.01 18.46 -2.93
N ALA A 33 37.86 18.78 -3.50
CA ALA A 33 37.37 18.11 -4.70
C ALA A 33 38.35 18.37 -5.89
N PRO A 34 38.69 17.36 -6.70
CA PRO A 34 39.54 17.52 -7.86
C PRO A 34 38.97 18.60 -8.79
N PRO A 35 39.84 19.34 -9.52
CA PRO A 35 39.37 20.36 -10.46
C PRO A 35 38.37 19.72 -11.41
N SER A 36 37.17 20.32 -11.55
CA SER A 36 36.18 19.86 -12.53
C SER A 36 36.83 19.92 -13.92
N ALA A 37 36.69 18.89 -14.71
CA ALA A 37 37.10 18.95 -16.10
C ALA A 37 36.41 20.13 -16.76
N ASP A 38 37.19 20.98 -17.42
CA ASP A 38 36.62 22.06 -18.23
C ASP A 38 35.93 21.44 -19.44
N TYR A 39 34.61 21.50 -19.44
CA TYR A 39 33.83 21.09 -20.59
C TYR A 39 33.73 22.24 -21.59
N ILE A 40 33.90 21.90 -22.86
CA ILE A 40 33.65 22.84 -23.95
C ILE A 40 32.17 22.79 -24.26
N TYR A 41 31.47 23.93 -24.10
CA TYR A 41 30.05 24.05 -24.38
C TYR A 41 29.83 24.65 -25.77
N GLU A 42 29.06 23.98 -26.62
CA GLU A 42 28.62 24.52 -27.90
C GLU A 42 27.07 24.55 -27.91
N PRO A 43 26.44 25.69 -28.24
CA PRO A 43 27.03 26.96 -28.70
C PRO A 43 27.61 27.85 -27.60
N GLY A 44 27.20 27.68 -26.34
CA GLY A 44 27.71 28.41 -25.19
C GLY A 44 27.08 27.94 -23.88
N PRO A 45 27.72 28.18 -22.72
CA PRO A 45 27.22 27.69 -21.44
C PRO A 45 25.88 28.30 -21.05
N GLU A 46 25.56 29.53 -21.39
CA GLU A 46 24.31 30.21 -21.08
C GLU A 46 23.15 29.57 -21.88
N GLU A 47 23.32 29.37 -23.19
CA GLU A 47 22.30 28.79 -24.09
C GLU A 47 22.00 27.33 -23.73
N VAL A 48 23.04 26.59 -23.32
CA VAL A 48 22.87 25.21 -22.84
C VAL A 48 22.07 25.17 -21.53
N LEU A 49 22.39 26.08 -20.59
CA LEU A 49 21.65 26.18 -19.32
C LEU A 49 20.20 26.59 -19.51
N ASP A 50 19.92 27.53 -20.40
CA ASP A 50 18.55 27.97 -20.71
C ASP A 50 17.65 26.82 -21.22
N GLN A 51 18.24 25.86 -21.90
CA GLN A 51 17.52 24.65 -22.36
C GLN A 51 17.45 23.56 -21.31
N LEU A 52 18.48 23.40 -20.50
CA LEU A 52 18.56 22.33 -19.49
C LEU A 52 17.73 22.62 -18.24
N LEU A 53 17.66 23.89 -17.79
CA LEU A 53 16.95 24.24 -16.56
C LEU A 53 15.45 23.91 -16.61
N PRO A 54 14.70 24.28 -17.68
CA PRO A 54 13.30 23.85 -17.79
C PRO A 54 13.15 22.34 -17.80
N ARG A 55 14.02 21.66 -18.54
CA ARG A 55 14.00 20.20 -18.65
C ARG A 55 14.28 19.52 -17.32
N TYR A 56 15.19 20.05 -16.52
CA TYR A 56 15.47 19.58 -15.17
C TYR A 56 14.22 19.68 -14.28
N ILE A 57 13.54 20.84 -14.30
CA ILE A 57 12.31 21.06 -13.52
C ILE A 57 11.22 20.09 -13.95
N GLU A 58 10.99 19.94 -15.24
CA GLU A 58 10.01 18.97 -15.79
C GLU A 58 10.29 17.55 -15.30
N THR A 59 11.56 17.14 -15.35
CA THR A 59 11.99 15.82 -14.91
C THR A 59 11.74 15.62 -13.41
N GLN A 60 12.05 16.61 -12.57
CA GLN A 60 11.81 16.54 -11.13
C GLN A 60 10.32 16.45 -10.78
N VAL A 61 9.48 17.19 -11.50
CA VAL A 61 8.02 17.12 -11.32
C VAL A 61 7.49 15.76 -11.78
N TYR A 62 7.97 15.28 -12.93
CA TYR A 62 7.56 13.97 -13.46
C TYR A 62 7.96 12.82 -12.53
N GLU A 63 9.18 12.84 -12.02
CA GLU A 63 9.67 11.88 -11.03
C GLU A 63 8.78 11.86 -9.78
N ALA A 64 8.45 13.03 -9.23
CA ALA A 64 7.59 13.13 -8.07
C ALA A 64 6.17 12.58 -8.30
N VAL A 65 5.61 12.78 -9.50
CA VAL A 65 4.32 12.21 -9.89
C VAL A 65 4.39 10.69 -9.94
N LEU A 66 5.43 10.13 -10.55
CA LEU A 66 5.63 8.68 -10.62
C LEU A 66 5.84 8.06 -9.24
N GLU A 67 6.68 8.69 -8.39
CA GLU A 67 6.88 8.22 -7.01
C GLU A 67 5.58 8.26 -6.20
N ASN A 68 4.79 9.32 -6.34
CA ASN A 68 3.50 9.43 -5.66
C ASN A 68 2.51 8.35 -6.13
N GLN A 69 2.45 8.06 -7.43
CA GLN A 69 1.62 6.98 -7.96
C GLN A 69 2.07 5.62 -7.48
N ALA A 70 3.37 5.34 -7.51
CA ALA A 70 3.94 4.09 -7.02
C ALA A 70 3.64 3.89 -5.53
N SER A 71 3.79 4.95 -4.72
CA SER A 71 3.45 4.95 -3.29
C SER A 71 1.98 4.66 -3.05
N PHE A 72 1.08 5.29 -3.82
CA PHE A 72 -0.36 5.10 -3.70
C PHE A 72 -0.78 3.66 -4.02
N TYR A 73 -0.36 3.14 -5.18
CA TYR A 73 -0.71 1.78 -5.58
C TYR A 73 -0.08 0.72 -4.68
N SER A 74 1.12 0.97 -4.18
CA SER A 74 1.76 0.08 -3.22
C SER A 74 0.99 0.00 -1.90
N ALA A 75 0.58 1.14 -1.35
CA ALA A 75 -0.25 1.20 -0.15
C ALA A 75 -1.61 0.51 -0.36
N GLN A 76 -2.23 0.74 -1.52
CA GLN A 76 -3.48 0.09 -1.90
C GLN A 76 -3.33 -1.43 -1.98
N MET A 77 -2.25 -1.93 -2.59
CA MET A 77 -1.98 -3.37 -2.69
C MET A 77 -1.85 -4.00 -1.29
N VAL A 78 -1.10 -3.39 -0.38
CA VAL A 78 -0.96 -3.89 1.00
C VAL A 78 -2.30 -3.87 1.74
N ALA A 79 -3.07 -2.80 1.60
CA ALA A 79 -4.39 -2.70 2.22
C ALA A 79 -5.36 -3.79 1.71
N MET A 80 -5.36 -4.05 0.41
CA MET A 80 -6.19 -5.10 -0.20
C MET A 80 -5.74 -6.50 0.21
N GLN A 81 -4.42 -6.73 0.32
CA GLN A 81 -3.91 -8.00 0.84
C GLN A 81 -4.36 -8.26 2.28
N ASN A 82 -4.27 -7.25 3.14
CA ASN A 82 -4.74 -7.34 4.52
C ASN A 82 -6.26 -7.57 4.59
N ALA A 83 -7.02 -6.87 3.76
CA ALA A 83 -8.47 -7.07 3.67
C ALA A 83 -8.83 -8.50 3.21
N THR A 84 -8.09 -9.04 2.24
CA THR A 84 -8.29 -10.42 1.75
C THR A 84 -8.00 -11.44 2.85
N ASN A 85 -6.93 -11.27 3.59
CA ASN A 85 -6.58 -12.15 4.70
C ASN A 85 -7.66 -12.09 5.80
N ALA A 86 -8.08 -10.89 6.21
CA ALA A 86 -9.14 -10.71 7.20
C ALA A 86 -10.49 -11.31 6.75
N ALA A 87 -10.83 -11.20 5.47
CA ALA A 87 -12.01 -11.84 4.91
C ALA A 87 -11.92 -13.39 4.98
N GLY A 88 -10.75 -13.95 4.73
CA GLY A 88 -10.48 -15.38 4.90
C GLY A 88 -10.74 -15.85 6.34
N ASP A 89 -10.20 -15.14 7.31
CA ASP A 89 -10.37 -15.44 8.74
C ASP A 89 -11.85 -15.39 9.16
N ILE A 90 -12.60 -14.40 8.65
CA ILE A 90 -14.03 -14.28 8.90
C ILE A 90 -14.80 -15.46 8.28
N ILE A 91 -14.49 -15.85 7.05
CA ILE A 91 -15.14 -17.00 6.38
C ILE A 91 -14.89 -18.28 7.18
N GLU A 92 -13.68 -18.52 7.63
CA GLU A 92 -13.36 -19.67 8.46
C GLU A 92 -14.16 -19.67 9.77
N SER A 93 -14.18 -18.57 10.49
CA SER A 93 -14.94 -18.40 11.73
C SER A 93 -16.43 -18.62 11.54
N LEU A 94 -17.01 -18.06 10.48
CA LEU A 94 -18.43 -18.24 10.15
C LEU A 94 -18.74 -19.70 9.76
N THR A 95 -17.84 -20.36 9.04
CA THR A 95 -17.98 -21.76 8.66
C THR A 95 -17.99 -22.66 9.91
N LEU A 96 -17.09 -22.45 10.85
CA LEU A 96 -17.07 -23.15 12.13
C LEU A 96 -18.35 -22.92 12.93
N THR A 97 -18.81 -21.68 12.98
CA THR A 97 -20.05 -21.30 13.68
C THR A 97 -21.28 -21.98 13.03
N ALA A 98 -21.38 -21.95 11.70
CA ALA A 98 -22.47 -22.60 10.96
C ALA A 98 -22.49 -24.13 11.20
N ASN A 99 -21.31 -24.76 11.18
CA ASN A 99 -21.19 -26.18 11.47
C ASN A 99 -21.62 -26.52 12.91
N LYS A 100 -21.23 -25.68 13.88
CA LYS A 100 -21.62 -25.85 15.29
C LYS A 100 -23.12 -25.70 15.50
N VAL A 101 -23.75 -24.70 14.88
CA VAL A 101 -25.19 -24.48 14.92
C VAL A 101 -25.92 -25.68 14.29
N ARG A 102 -25.48 -26.13 13.10
CA ARG A 102 -26.07 -27.30 12.44
C ARG A 102 -26.02 -28.55 13.32
N GLN A 103 -24.87 -28.83 13.95
CA GLN A 103 -24.74 -29.97 14.86
C GLN A 103 -25.68 -29.84 16.07
N ALA A 104 -25.77 -28.64 16.66
CA ALA A 104 -26.68 -28.39 17.77
C ALA A 104 -28.14 -28.61 17.38
N THR A 105 -28.56 -28.15 16.20
CA THR A 105 -29.92 -28.35 15.68
C THR A 105 -30.23 -29.84 15.47
N ILE A 106 -29.34 -30.58 14.80
CA ILE A 106 -29.51 -32.03 14.59
C ILE A 106 -29.60 -32.75 15.94
N THR A 107 -28.77 -32.40 16.91
CA THR A 107 -28.80 -33.01 18.24
C THR A 107 -30.11 -32.73 18.95
N ALA A 108 -30.62 -31.49 18.88
CA ALA A 108 -31.93 -31.14 19.47
C ALA A 108 -33.08 -31.93 18.84
N GLU A 109 -33.13 -32.01 17.50
CA GLU A 109 -34.15 -32.80 16.78
C GLU A 109 -34.11 -34.30 17.16
N LEU A 110 -32.90 -34.87 17.27
CA LEU A 110 -32.74 -36.24 17.72
C LEU A 110 -33.25 -36.47 19.16
N LEU A 111 -32.94 -35.55 20.08
CA LEU A 111 -33.42 -35.62 21.46
C LEU A 111 -34.93 -35.47 21.55
N GLU A 112 -35.56 -34.65 20.75
CA GLU A 112 -37.02 -34.52 20.67
C GLU A 112 -37.66 -35.81 20.18
N ILE A 113 -37.11 -36.44 19.14
CA ILE A 113 -37.64 -37.73 18.61
C ILE A 113 -37.48 -38.84 19.66
N VAL A 114 -36.31 -38.96 20.29
CA VAL A 114 -36.07 -39.99 21.31
C VAL A 114 -36.93 -39.75 22.55
N GLY A 115 -37.08 -38.49 22.98
CA GLY A 115 -37.94 -38.12 24.10
C GLY A 115 -39.42 -38.41 23.83
N GLY A 116 -39.90 -38.12 22.62
CA GLY A 116 -41.26 -38.45 22.19
C GLY A 116 -41.52 -39.95 22.14
N ALA A 117 -40.58 -40.74 21.64
CA ALA A 117 -40.69 -42.20 21.62
C ALA A 117 -40.71 -42.83 23.03
N ALA A 118 -39.85 -42.31 23.94
CA ALA A 118 -39.84 -42.76 25.33
C ALA A 118 -41.18 -42.47 26.07
N ALA A 119 -41.73 -41.27 25.88
CA ALA A 119 -43.02 -40.89 26.45
C ALA A 119 -44.18 -41.76 25.95
N GLN A 120 -44.19 -42.17 24.68
CA GLN A 120 -45.18 -43.10 24.14
C GLN A 120 -45.08 -44.52 24.75
N GLN A 121 -43.86 -44.98 25.03
CA GLN A 121 -43.68 -46.29 25.68
C GLN A 121 -44.19 -46.33 27.12
N GLU A 122 -44.04 -45.23 27.87
CA GLU A 122 -44.57 -45.12 29.23
C GLU A 122 -46.10 -45.06 29.28
N THR A 123 -46.73 -44.43 28.29
CA THR A 123 -48.22 -44.31 28.22
C THR A 123 -48.91 -45.64 27.78
N SER A 124 -48.15 -46.57 27.21
CA SER A 124 -48.65 -47.83 26.70
C SER A 124 -48.52 -49.02 27.70
N ARG A 125 -48.08 -48.72 28.90
CA ARG A 125 -48.00 -49.66 30.03
C ARG A 125 -49.06 -49.35 31.07
#